data_5a6a7e763a0b3f2744d119f4681ce7e4
#
_entry.id   5a6a7e763a0b3f2744d119f4681ce7e4
#
_cell.length_a   1.000
_cell.length_b   1.000
_cell.length_c   1.000
_cell.angle_alpha   90.00
_cell.angle_beta   90.00
_cell.angle_gamma   90.00
#
_symmetry.space_group_name_H-M   'P 1'
#
loop_
_entity.id
_entity.type
_entity.pdbx_description
1 polymer ?
#
loop_
_entity_poly.entity_id
_entity_poly.type
_entity_poly.pdbx_seq_one_letter_code
_entity_poly.pdbx_strand_id
1 'polypeptide(L)'
;MRWYDIFSRIYDYSVEMIYRGYRRQIAQALRLQPGDAVLDLACGTGPNHPYLVQQVGSTGSVFGVDLSSGMLARAQRQASKHGWQNVHLLEYNAEQMDMAQLYEAGGQGIQLKGVIVTLGLSVIPDWQRVLEHTFALLAPGGRYVVFDIFAQRWVPQTWVVQRVAQADVYRESWKVLDALSEDFSFEFLRGSPHIHGGTPFLASGTKKG
;
A
#
# COMPACT_ATOMS: atom_id res chain seq x y z
N MET A 1 -5.67 6.61 23.62
CA MET A 1 -6.50 6.05 22.54
C MET A 1 -6.24 6.90 21.31
N ARG A 2 -5.53 6.37 20.31
CA ARG A 2 -5.19 7.16 19.12
C ARG A 2 -6.46 7.39 18.30
N TRP A 3 -6.63 8.56 17.73
CA TRP A 3 -7.77 8.97 16.89
C TRP A 3 -8.09 7.92 15.81
N TYR A 4 -7.05 7.30 15.23
CA TYR A 4 -7.15 6.23 14.25
C TYR A 4 -7.89 4.97 14.73
N ASP A 5 -7.82 4.62 16.03
CA ASP A 5 -8.46 3.40 16.54
C ASP A 5 -9.99 3.53 16.62
N ILE A 6 -10.50 4.74 16.84
CA ILE A 6 -11.95 5.00 16.85
C ILE A 6 -12.48 5.21 15.44
N PHE A 7 -11.68 5.89 14.62
CA PHE A 7 -12.04 6.23 13.25
C PHE A 7 -12.02 5.03 12.31
N SER A 8 -11.14 4.05 12.57
CA SER A 8 -10.97 2.82 11.79
C SER A 8 -12.27 2.05 11.56
N ARG A 9 -13.24 2.13 12.47
CA ARG A 9 -14.49 1.37 12.35
C ARG A 9 -15.45 1.89 11.28
N ILE A 10 -15.50 3.20 11.07
CA ILE A 10 -16.42 3.85 10.11
C ILE A 10 -15.68 4.12 8.79
N TYR A 11 -14.41 4.51 8.88
CA TYR A 11 -13.58 4.86 7.75
C TYR A 11 -13.31 3.67 6.84
N ASP A 12 -12.96 2.50 7.40
CA ASP A 12 -12.67 1.28 6.65
C ASP A 12 -13.81 0.86 5.71
N TYR A 13 -15.05 0.88 6.21
CA TYR A 13 -16.18 0.41 5.41
C TYR A 13 -16.48 1.35 4.23
N SER A 14 -16.41 2.66 4.45
CA SER A 14 -16.67 3.64 3.41
C SER A 14 -15.53 3.72 2.40
N VAL A 15 -14.28 3.71 2.87
CA VAL A 15 -13.09 3.73 2.00
C VAL A 15 -12.96 2.44 1.20
N GLU A 16 -13.15 1.28 1.83
CA GLU A 16 -13.13 0.00 1.11
C GLU A 16 -14.20 -0.05 0.01
N MET A 17 -15.42 0.41 0.29
CA MET A 17 -16.50 0.41 -0.69
C MET A 17 -16.18 1.32 -1.89
N ILE A 18 -15.53 2.46 -1.64
CA ILE A 18 -15.15 3.43 -2.68
C ILE A 18 -14.01 2.88 -3.57
N TYR A 19 -13.00 2.22 -2.97
CA TYR A 19 -11.80 1.82 -3.70
C TYR A 19 -11.72 0.34 -4.08
N ARG A 20 -12.68 -0.48 -3.66
CA ARG A 20 -12.73 -1.92 -3.96
C ARG A 20 -12.60 -2.24 -5.45
N GLY A 21 -13.20 -1.41 -6.32
CA GLY A 21 -13.14 -1.58 -7.77
C GLY A 21 -11.73 -1.50 -8.36
N TYR A 22 -10.82 -0.79 -7.70
CA TYR A 22 -9.44 -0.60 -8.17
C TYR A 22 -8.47 -1.68 -7.66
N ARG A 23 -8.80 -2.38 -6.56
CA ARG A 23 -7.86 -3.29 -5.87
C ARG A 23 -7.24 -4.34 -6.78
N ARG A 24 -8.06 -4.92 -7.66
CA ARG A 24 -7.56 -5.92 -8.62
C ARG A 24 -6.52 -5.33 -9.57
N GLN A 25 -6.82 -4.17 -10.17
CA GLN A 25 -5.90 -3.48 -11.09
C GLN A 25 -4.61 -3.07 -10.38
N ILE A 26 -4.72 -2.54 -9.16
CA ILE A 26 -3.58 -2.14 -8.34
C ILE A 26 -2.67 -3.34 -8.06
N ALA A 27 -3.23 -4.46 -7.61
CA ALA A 27 -2.46 -5.67 -7.34
C ALA A 27 -1.83 -6.25 -8.62
N GLN A 28 -2.55 -6.26 -9.75
CA GLN A 28 -2.03 -6.72 -11.04
C GLN A 28 -0.85 -5.89 -11.56
N ALA A 29 -0.78 -4.60 -11.21
CA ALA A 29 0.34 -3.73 -11.58
C ALA A 29 1.68 -4.19 -10.99
N LEU A 30 1.68 -4.98 -9.92
CA LEU A 30 2.88 -5.60 -9.33
C LEU A 30 3.51 -6.69 -10.23
N ARG A 31 2.73 -7.34 -11.10
CA ARG A 31 3.19 -8.45 -11.98
C ARG A 31 3.82 -9.62 -11.21
N LEU A 32 3.32 -9.90 -9.99
CA LEU A 32 3.83 -10.96 -9.13
C LEU A 32 3.62 -12.35 -9.72
N GLN A 33 4.51 -13.26 -9.37
CA GLN A 33 4.46 -14.67 -9.74
C GLN A 33 4.26 -15.54 -8.48
N PRO A 34 3.74 -16.76 -8.62
CA PRO A 34 3.73 -17.72 -7.50
C PRO A 34 5.13 -17.92 -6.92
N GLY A 35 5.24 -17.81 -5.60
CA GLY A 35 6.50 -17.87 -4.86
C GLY A 35 7.13 -16.52 -4.55
N ASP A 36 6.64 -15.42 -5.13
CA ASP A 36 7.16 -14.08 -4.85
C ASP A 36 6.82 -13.62 -3.43
N ALA A 37 7.65 -12.70 -2.90
CA ALA A 37 7.37 -11.96 -1.68
C ALA A 37 6.97 -10.52 -2.01
N VAL A 38 5.94 -10.04 -1.32
CA VAL A 38 5.38 -8.69 -1.50
C VAL A 38 5.17 -7.99 -0.15
N LEU A 39 5.51 -6.71 -0.10
CA LEU A 39 5.27 -5.81 1.02
C LEU A 39 4.05 -4.91 0.71
N ASP A 40 3.01 -5.00 1.54
CA ASP A 40 1.86 -4.07 1.57
C ASP A 40 2.10 -3.05 2.68
N LEU A 41 2.57 -1.86 2.30
CA LEU A 41 2.97 -0.80 3.21
C LEU A 41 1.77 0.09 3.55
N ALA A 42 1.60 0.41 4.85
CA ALA A 42 0.38 1.03 5.39
C ALA A 42 -0.86 0.21 5.01
N CYS A 43 -0.80 -1.12 5.27
CA CYS A 43 -1.76 -2.10 4.77
C CYS A 43 -3.16 -1.96 5.38
N GLY A 44 -3.30 -1.23 6.50
CA GLY A 44 -4.56 -1.07 7.20
C GLY A 44 -5.17 -2.41 7.64
N THR A 45 -6.42 -2.63 7.26
CA THR A 45 -7.15 -3.87 7.53
C THR A 45 -6.89 -4.99 6.51
N GLY A 46 -5.93 -4.80 5.61
CA GLY A 46 -5.51 -5.78 4.62
C GLY A 46 -6.42 -5.93 3.40
N PRO A 47 -7.02 -4.84 2.87
CA PRO A 47 -7.94 -4.95 1.72
C PRO A 47 -7.24 -5.39 0.43
N ASN A 48 -5.91 -5.29 0.34
CA ASN A 48 -5.12 -5.80 -0.78
C ASN A 48 -4.82 -7.30 -0.64
N HIS A 49 -4.78 -7.84 0.58
CA HIS A 49 -4.30 -9.21 0.86
C HIS A 49 -4.99 -10.29 0.04
N PRO A 50 -6.32 -10.29 -0.20
CA PRO A 50 -6.97 -11.31 -1.04
C PRO A 50 -6.37 -11.40 -2.45
N TYR A 51 -6.03 -10.25 -3.02
CA TYR A 51 -5.48 -10.16 -4.38
C TYR A 51 -3.99 -10.50 -4.42
N LEU A 52 -3.24 -10.12 -3.37
CA LEU A 52 -1.82 -10.41 -3.25
C LEU A 52 -1.59 -11.91 -3.01
N VAL A 53 -2.32 -12.52 -2.06
CA VAL A 53 -2.26 -13.96 -1.78
C VAL A 53 -2.61 -14.78 -3.02
N GLN A 54 -3.61 -14.34 -3.80
CA GLN A 54 -3.97 -15.00 -5.05
C GLN A 54 -2.82 -15.01 -6.06
N GLN A 55 -2.01 -13.94 -6.13
CA GLN A 55 -0.89 -13.85 -7.08
C GLN A 55 0.32 -14.64 -6.62
N VAL A 56 0.74 -14.46 -5.36
CA VAL A 56 1.94 -15.11 -4.84
C VAL A 56 1.74 -16.61 -4.56
N GLY A 57 0.46 -17.05 -4.48
CA GLY A 57 0.14 -18.45 -4.17
C GLY A 57 0.56 -18.85 -2.74
N SER A 58 0.48 -20.16 -2.45
CA SER A 58 0.82 -20.70 -1.13
C SER A 58 2.31 -20.74 -0.82
N THR A 59 3.17 -20.61 -1.84
CA THR A 59 4.63 -20.65 -1.72
C THR A 59 5.26 -19.27 -1.62
N GLY A 60 4.51 -18.20 -1.93
CA GLY A 60 4.94 -16.82 -1.75
C GLY A 60 4.54 -16.25 -0.41
N SER A 61 4.95 -15.03 -0.13
CA SER A 61 4.70 -14.35 1.16
C SER A 61 4.12 -12.95 0.95
N VAL A 62 3.16 -12.58 1.80
CA VAL A 62 2.59 -11.24 1.89
C VAL A 62 2.94 -10.64 3.23
N PHE A 63 3.68 -9.53 3.24
CA PHE A 63 4.03 -8.78 4.45
C PHE A 63 3.15 -7.53 4.52
N GLY A 64 2.26 -7.48 5.50
CA GLY A 64 1.42 -6.30 5.77
C GLY A 64 2.01 -5.49 6.92
N VAL A 65 2.37 -4.24 6.66
CA VAL A 65 2.96 -3.33 7.65
C VAL A 65 2.03 -2.16 7.92
N ASP A 66 1.72 -1.90 9.18
CA ASP A 66 0.95 -0.74 9.61
C ASP A 66 1.35 -0.30 11.02
N LEU A 67 1.14 0.98 11.37
CA LEU A 67 1.36 1.52 12.72
C LEU A 67 0.20 1.24 13.68
N SER A 68 -0.96 0.87 13.17
CA SER A 68 -2.18 0.67 13.94
C SER A 68 -2.39 -0.80 14.28
N SER A 69 -2.14 -1.16 15.54
CA SER A 69 -2.47 -2.50 16.06
C SER A 69 -3.95 -2.87 15.88
N GLY A 70 -4.84 -1.87 15.96
CA GLY A 70 -6.27 -2.07 15.73
C GLY A 70 -6.60 -2.46 14.27
N MET A 71 -5.91 -1.87 13.29
CA MET A 71 -6.01 -2.22 11.87
C MET A 71 -5.45 -3.63 11.63
N LEU A 72 -4.25 -3.89 12.13
CA LEU A 72 -3.59 -5.20 12.00
C LEU A 72 -4.40 -6.33 12.66
N ALA A 73 -5.04 -6.08 13.81
CA ALA A 73 -5.93 -7.07 14.43
C ALA A 73 -7.13 -7.44 13.53
N ARG A 74 -7.58 -6.53 12.67
CA ARG A 74 -8.64 -6.83 11.68
C ARG A 74 -8.07 -7.59 10.49
N ALA A 75 -6.91 -7.18 9.97
CA ALA A 75 -6.19 -7.91 8.93
C ALA A 75 -5.92 -9.35 9.37
N GLN A 76 -5.49 -9.56 10.64
CA GLN A 76 -5.28 -10.89 11.21
C GLN A 76 -6.56 -11.73 11.26
N ARG A 77 -7.69 -11.14 11.65
CA ARG A 77 -8.97 -11.86 11.62
C ARG A 77 -9.38 -12.28 10.20
N GLN A 78 -9.09 -11.43 9.19
CA GLN A 78 -9.31 -11.79 7.79
C GLN A 78 -8.39 -12.93 7.36
N ALA A 79 -7.09 -12.85 7.65
CA ALA A 79 -6.13 -13.90 7.32
C ALA A 79 -6.54 -15.23 7.95
N SER A 80 -6.91 -15.23 9.23
CA SER A 80 -7.38 -16.45 9.95
C SER A 80 -8.66 -17.00 9.34
N LYS A 81 -9.63 -16.15 9.03
CA LYS A 81 -10.91 -16.55 8.41
C LYS A 81 -10.73 -17.24 7.06
N HIS A 82 -9.77 -16.81 6.28
CA HIS A 82 -9.47 -17.35 4.95
C HIS A 82 -8.37 -18.42 4.96
N GLY A 83 -7.79 -18.72 6.12
CA GLY A 83 -6.74 -19.73 6.27
C GLY A 83 -5.40 -19.36 5.62
N TRP A 84 -5.13 -18.06 5.44
CA TRP A 84 -3.86 -17.60 4.85
C TRP A 84 -2.72 -17.75 5.85
N GLN A 85 -1.85 -18.74 5.63
CA GLN A 85 -0.68 -19.00 6.47
C GLN A 85 0.56 -18.18 6.07
N ASN A 86 0.54 -17.59 4.90
CA ASN A 86 1.65 -16.84 4.29
C ASN A 86 1.43 -15.32 4.32
N VAL A 87 0.51 -14.84 5.14
CA VAL A 87 0.33 -13.42 5.44
C VAL A 87 0.97 -13.12 6.79
N HIS A 88 2.00 -12.27 6.78
CA HIS A 88 2.76 -11.85 7.95
C HIS A 88 2.44 -10.39 8.25
N LEU A 89 1.93 -10.10 9.45
CA LEU A 89 1.50 -8.77 9.84
C LEU A 89 2.47 -8.19 10.87
N LEU A 90 3.01 -7.00 10.58
CA LEU A 90 4.00 -6.32 11.41
C LEU A 90 3.48 -4.95 11.85
N GLU A 91 3.41 -4.74 13.16
CA GLU A 91 3.19 -3.41 13.74
C GLU A 91 4.53 -2.67 13.73
N TYR A 92 4.77 -1.88 12.68
CA TYR A 92 6.06 -1.25 12.48
C TYR A 92 5.93 0.11 11.77
N ASN A 93 6.90 0.99 12.05
CA ASN A 93 6.97 2.29 11.37
C ASN A 93 7.61 2.09 9.97
N ALA A 94 6.86 2.47 8.94
CA ALA A 94 7.33 2.42 7.55
C ALA A 94 8.66 3.16 7.32
N GLU A 95 8.93 4.22 8.10
CA GLU A 95 10.16 5.01 8.01
C GLU A 95 11.41 4.25 8.50
N GLN A 96 11.21 3.17 9.23
CA GLN A 96 12.27 2.36 9.85
C GLN A 96 12.30 0.92 9.30
N MET A 97 11.44 0.62 8.31
CA MET A 97 11.29 -0.72 7.75
C MET A 97 12.56 -1.15 7.00
N ASP A 98 13.06 -2.35 7.29
CA ASP A 98 14.18 -2.95 6.55
C ASP A 98 13.97 -4.46 6.32
N MET A 99 14.94 -5.12 5.66
CA MET A 99 14.86 -6.55 5.37
C MET A 99 14.96 -7.43 6.61
N ALA A 100 15.51 -6.94 7.72
CA ALA A 100 15.63 -7.72 8.95
C ALA A 100 14.27 -8.10 9.51
N GLN A 101 13.31 -7.15 9.53
CA GLN A 101 11.92 -7.40 9.97
C GLN A 101 11.21 -8.41 9.06
N LEU A 102 11.46 -8.34 7.75
CA LEU A 102 10.87 -9.31 6.80
C LEU A 102 11.46 -10.70 7.01
N TYR A 103 12.77 -10.80 7.24
CA TYR A 103 13.42 -12.09 7.53
C TYR A 103 12.96 -12.68 8.86
N GLU A 104 12.77 -11.87 9.88
CA GLU A 104 12.25 -12.33 11.18
C GLU A 104 10.84 -12.91 11.05
N ALA A 105 9.99 -12.27 10.25
CA ALA A 105 8.59 -12.67 10.09
C ALA A 105 8.39 -13.85 9.11
N GLY A 106 9.14 -13.89 8.01
CA GLY A 106 8.90 -14.82 6.89
C GLY A 106 10.05 -15.77 6.57
N GLY A 107 11.18 -15.69 7.30
CA GLY A 107 12.37 -16.52 7.09
C GLY A 107 13.46 -15.89 6.24
N GLN A 108 14.65 -16.48 6.32
CA GLN A 108 15.84 -15.98 5.62
C GLN A 108 15.75 -16.20 4.10
N GLY A 109 16.45 -15.35 3.34
CA GLY A 109 16.58 -15.51 1.89
C GLY A 109 15.41 -14.95 1.07
N ILE A 110 14.45 -14.26 1.70
CA ILE A 110 13.34 -13.59 1.01
C ILE A 110 13.89 -12.55 0.04
N GLN A 111 13.43 -12.63 -1.20
CA GLN A 111 13.63 -11.59 -2.21
C GLN A 111 12.33 -10.83 -2.43
N LEU A 112 12.31 -9.57 -2.02
CA LEU A 112 11.12 -8.73 -2.15
C LEU A 112 10.91 -8.36 -3.63
N LYS A 113 9.89 -8.96 -4.27
CA LYS A 113 9.55 -8.74 -5.68
C LYS A 113 8.47 -7.69 -5.89
N GLY A 114 7.75 -7.32 -4.85
CA GLY A 114 6.76 -6.26 -4.92
C GLY A 114 6.71 -5.41 -3.68
N VAL A 115 6.49 -4.11 -3.85
CA VAL A 115 6.04 -3.18 -2.80
C VAL A 115 4.79 -2.49 -3.31
N ILE A 116 3.76 -2.46 -2.49
CA ILE A 116 2.51 -1.76 -2.77
C ILE A 116 2.18 -0.80 -1.64
N VAL A 117 1.80 0.42 -2.00
CA VAL A 117 1.28 1.43 -1.06
C VAL A 117 -0.05 1.94 -1.58
N THR A 118 -1.09 1.82 -0.76
CA THR A 118 -2.44 2.22 -1.15
C THR A 118 -2.99 3.25 -0.18
N LEU A 119 -3.17 4.50 -0.61
CA LEU A 119 -3.64 5.63 0.21
C LEU A 119 -2.74 5.88 1.44
N GLY A 120 -1.49 5.46 1.38
CA GLY A 120 -0.53 5.52 2.48
C GLY A 120 0.41 6.71 2.37
N LEU A 121 0.97 6.98 1.18
CA LEU A 121 1.97 8.05 1.02
C LEU A 121 1.39 9.44 1.27
N SER A 122 0.09 9.64 1.08
CA SER A 122 -0.59 10.90 1.40
C SER A 122 -0.67 11.17 2.90
N VAL A 123 -0.57 10.15 3.77
CA VAL A 123 -0.69 10.28 5.24
C VAL A 123 0.63 10.09 5.99
N ILE A 124 1.65 9.48 5.40
CA ILE A 124 2.97 9.29 6.01
C ILE A 124 3.73 10.63 5.97
N PRO A 125 4.24 11.17 7.11
CA PRO A 125 4.91 12.48 7.13
C PRO A 125 6.14 12.53 6.22
N ASP A 126 7.09 11.62 6.40
CA ASP A 126 8.34 11.55 5.60
C ASP A 126 8.19 10.58 4.42
N TRP A 127 7.14 10.77 3.62
CA TRP A 127 6.72 9.87 2.55
C TRP A 127 7.79 9.67 1.46
N GLN A 128 8.60 10.70 1.15
CA GLN A 128 9.66 10.61 0.15
C GLN A 128 10.72 9.63 0.58
N ARG A 129 11.21 9.80 1.81
CA ARG A 129 12.19 8.91 2.40
C ARG A 129 11.66 7.47 2.52
N VAL A 130 10.39 7.30 2.91
CA VAL A 130 9.74 5.98 2.97
C VAL A 130 9.71 5.33 1.59
N LEU A 131 9.31 6.07 0.54
CA LEU A 131 9.27 5.55 -0.82
C LEU A 131 10.67 5.15 -1.29
N GLU A 132 11.66 6.03 -1.18
CA GLU A 132 13.06 5.77 -1.58
C GLU A 132 13.63 4.58 -0.83
N HIS A 133 13.45 4.54 0.48
CA HIS A 133 13.96 3.48 1.35
C HIS A 133 13.32 2.13 1.02
N THR A 134 11.99 2.05 0.94
CA THR A 134 11.28 0.80 0.65
C THR A 134 11.46 0.35 -0.80
N PHE A 135 11.67 1.29 -1.74
CA PHE A 135 12.11 0.97 -3.10
C PHE A 135 13.49 0.30 -3.12
N ALA A 136 14.41 0.77 -2.26
CA ALA A 136 15.74 0.16 -2.14
C ALA A 136 15.70 -1.30 -1.62
N LEU A 137 14.67 -1.69 -0.85
CA LEU A 137 14.48 -3.07 -0.37
C LEU A 137 14.08 -4.05 -1.48
N LEU A 138 13.53 -3.58 -2.59
CA LEU A 138 13.19 -4.45 -3.72
C LEU A 138 14.42 -5.19 -4.23
N ALA A 139 14.25 -6.45 -4.56
CA ALA A 139 15.21 -7.19 -5.36
C ALA A 139 15.30 -6.62 -6.78
N PRO A 140 16.41 -6.82 -7.51
CA PRO A 140 16.50 -6.48 -8.92
C PRO A 140 15.32 -7.03 -9.72
N GLY A 141 14.73 -6.19 -10.59
CA GLY A 141 13.52 -6.53 -11.34
C GLY A 141 12.22 -6.53 -10.52
N GLY A 142 12.30 -6.24 -9.21
CA GLY A 142 11.12 -6.06 -8.35
C GLY A 142 10.36 -4.78 -8.70
N ARG A 143 9.06 -4.76 -8.39
CA ARG A 143 8.15 -3.70 -8.82
C ARG A 143 7.52 -2.95 -7.66
N TYR A 144 7.48 -1.63 -7.74
CA TYR A 144 6.82 -0.74 -6.80
C TYR A 144 5.52 -0.21 -7.40
N VAL A 145 4.44 -0.23 -6.60
CA VAL A 145 3.12 0.26 -7.01
C VAL A 145 2.60 1.25 -5.98
N VAL A 146 2.19 2.41 -6.44
CA VAL A 146 1.52 3.45 -5.64
C VAL A 146 0.13 3.68 -6.19
N PHE A 147 -0.87 3.55 -5.31
CA PHE A 147 -2.21 4.04 -5.57
C PHE A 147 -2.55 5.08 -4.51
N ASP A 148 -2.87 6.30 -4.94
CA ASP A 148 -3.22 7.38 -4.03
C ASP A 148 -4.15 8.38 -4.73
N ILE A 149 -4.47 9.49 -4.08
CA ILE A 149 -5.35 10.55 -4.58
C ILE A 149 -4.51 11.80 -4.83
N PHE A 150 -4.76 12.48 -5.95
CA PHE A 150 -4.16 13.78 -6.24
C PHE A 150 -5.23 14.83 -6.54
N ALA A 151 -5.21 15.93 -5.79
CA ALA A 151 -6.12 17.05 -5.99
C ALA A 151 -5.57 18.02 -7.04
N GLN A 152 -5.93 17.80 -8.31
CA GLN A 152 -5.60 18.74 -9.41
C GLN A 152 -6.27 20.10 -9.22
N ARG A 153 -7.39 20.13 -8.51
CA ARG A 153 -8.14 21.34 -8.14
C ARG A 153 -8.80 21.12 -6.79
N TRP A 154 -8.97 22.20 -6.05
CA TRP A 154 -9.70 22.15 -4.78
C TRP A 154 -11.21 21.92 -5.01
N VAL A 155 -11.78 21.02 -4.22
CA VAL A 155 -13.22 20.82 -4.08
C VAL A 155 -13.53 20.68 -2.58
N PRO A 156 -14.77 20.89 -2.11
CA PRO A 156 -15.10 20.78 -0.68
C PRO A 156 -14.67 19.45 -0.06
N GLN A 157 -14.75 18.35 -0.80
CA GLN A 157 -14.31 17.02 -0.38
C GLN A 157 -12.79 16.94 -0.17
N THR A 158 -11.99 17.74 -0.86
CA THR A 158 -10.53 17.84 -0.64
C THR A 158 -10.26 18.27 0.80
N TRP A 159 -10.97 19.30 1.29
CA TRP A 159 -10.86 19.73 2.68
C TRP A 159 -11.28 18.63 3.67
N VAL A 160 -12.37 17.90 3.38
CA VAL A 160 -12.83 16.79 4.23
C VAL A 160 -11.75 15.72 4.33
N VAL A 161 -11.19 15.28 3.21
CA VAL A 161 -10.13 14.25 3.18
C VAL A 161 -8.88 14.73 3.94
N GLN A 162 -8.44 15.97 3.70
CA GLN A 162 -7.29 16.53 4.42
C GLN A 162 -7.55 16.61 5.94
N ARG A 163 -8.75 17.01 6.35
CA ARG A 163 -9.06 17.20 7.78
C ARG A 163 -9.33 15.90 8.51
N VAL A 164 -10.00 14.96 7.84
CA VAL A 164 -10.48 13.71 8.43
C VAL A 164 -9.43 12.60 8.32
N ALA A 165 -8.87 12.39 7.14
CA ALA A 165 -7.84 11.39 6.92
C ALA A 165 -6.42 11.92 7.22
N GLN A 166 -6.27 13.23 7.49
CA GLN A 166 -4.97 13.91 7.66
C GLN A 166 -4.05 13.70 6.43
N ALA A 167 -4.67 13.52 5.26
CA ALA A 167 -3.97 13.23 4.03
C ALA A 167 -3.57 14.52 3.29
N ASP A 168 -2.32 14.60 2.86
CA ASP A 168 -1.86 15.62 1.92
C ASP A 168 -2.05 15.11 0.49
N VAL A 169 -3.18 15.48 -0.10
CA VAL A 169 -3.58 15.04 -1.45
C VAL A 169 -2.93 15.84 -2.59
N TYR A 170 -1.94 16.67 -2.31
CA TYR A 170 -1.17 17.40 -3.30
C TYR A 170 0.22 16.79 -3.57
N ARG A 171 0.52 15.64 -2.96
CA ARG A 171 1.80 14.95 -3.13
C ARG A 171 1.88 14.27 -4.49
N GLU A 172 2.91 14.63 -5.24
CA GLU A 172 3.20 14.05 -6.55
C GLU A 172 4.17 12.86 -6.41
N SER A 173 3.79 11.85 -5.60
CA SER A 173 4.65 10.70 -5.27
C SER A 173 5.10 9.90 -6.49
N TRP A 174 4.34 9.93 -7.58
CA TRP A 174 4.71 9.30 -8.84
C TRP A 174 5.97 9.90 -9.47
N LYS A 175 6.30 11.20 -9.23
CA LYS A 175 7.53 11.80 -9.74
C LYS A 175 8.78 11.24 -9.09
N VAL A 176 8.70 10.94 -7.79
CA VAL A 176 9.80 10.28 -7.07
C VAL A 176 9.97 8.85 -7.56
N LEU A 177 8.86 8.13 -7.75
CA LEU A 177 8.90 6.77 -8.28
C LEU A 177 9.45 6.72 -9.71
N ASP A 178 9.06 7.65 -10.57
CA ASP A 178 9.60 7.78 -11.94
C ASP A 178 11.12 7.95 -11.94
N ALA A 179 11.62 8.84 -11.09
CA ALA A 179 13.06 9.11 -10.99
C ALA A 179 13.89 7.90 -10.50
N LEU A 180 13.28 7.00 -9.70
CA LEU A 180 13.96 5.85 -9.13
C LEU A 180 13.88 4.59 -10.01
N SER A 181 12.91 4.51 -10.92
CA SER A 181 12.52 3.27 -11.58
C SER A 181 12.78 3.25 -13.07
N GLU A 182 12.84 2.05 -13.63
CA GLU A 182 12.70 1.77 -15.05
C GLU A 182 11.27 1.25 -15.33
N ASP A 183 10.85 1.23 -16.60
CA ASP A 183 9.51 0.76 -16.99
C ASP A 183 8.39 1.46 -16.18
N PHE A 184 8.55 2.77 -16.00
CA PHE A 184 7.59 3.59 -15.26
C PHE A 184 6.27 3.71 -16.01
N SER A 185 5.18 3.64 -15.27
CA SER A 185 3.82 3.84 -15.78
C SER A 185 3.02 4.68 -14.79
N PHE A 186 2.26 5.63 -15.31
CA PHE A 186 1.37 6.49 -14.54
C PHE A 186 0.06 6.71 -15.27
N GLU A 187 -1.04 6.62 -14.54
CA GLU A 187 -2.37 6.95 -15.06
C GLU A 187 -3.28 7.54 -13.98
N PHE A 188 -4.08 8.54 -14.35
CA PHE A 188 -5.25 8.90 -13.57
C PHE A 188 -6.38 7.92 -13.84
N LEU A 189 -6.93 7.34 -12.77
CA LEU A 189 -8.03 6.41 -12.89
C LEU A 189 -9.37 7.14 -12.96
N ARG A 190 -10.37 6.46 -13.49
CA ARG A 190 -11.74 6.99 -13.52
C ARG A 190 -12.26 7.14 -12.09
N GLY A 191 -12.51 8.36 -11.66
CA GLY A 191 -13.02 8.69 -10.34
C GLY A 191 -13.51 10.12 -10.28
N SER A 192 -14.43 10.41 -9.37
CA SER A 192 -14.95 11.76 -9.20
C SER A 192 -14.20 12.47 -8.08
N PRO A 193 -13.60 13.65 -8.32
CA PRO A 193 -13.00 14.46 -7.25
C PRO A 193 -13.99 14.79 -6.13
N HIS A 194 -15.29 14.84 -6.44
CA HIS A 194 -16.36 15.07 -5.46
C HIS A 194 -16.62 13.87 -4.55
N ILE A 195 -16.10 12.68 -4.86
CA ILE A 195 -16.18 11.50 -4.01
C ILE A 195 -14.87 11.32 -3.26
N HIS A 196 -13.73 11.47 -3.95
CA HIS A 196 -12.40 11.11 -3.43
C HIS A 196 -11.63 12.30 -2.82
N GLY A 197 -12.11 13.54 -3.00
CA GLY A 197 -11.35 14.74 -2.63
C GLY A 197 -10.20 15.09 -3.59
N GLY A 198 -10.02 14.31 -4.63
CA GLY A 198 -9.05 14.41 -5.71
C GLY A 198 -9.29 13.31 -6.73
N THR A 199 -8.39 13.17 -7.70
CA THR A 199 -8.45 12.13 -8.73
C THR A 199 -7.58 10.95 -8.28
N PRO A 200 -8.11 9.71 -8.21
CA PRO A 200 -7.29 8.54 -7.96
C PRO A 200 -6.25 8.35 -9.06
N PHE A 201 -5.06 7.94 -8.71
CA PHE A 201 -4.02 7.59 -9.66
C PHE A 201 -3.36 6.25 -9.31
N LEU A 202 -2.81 5.63 -10.34
CA LEU A 202 -1.98 4.45 -10.23
C LEU A 202 -0.62 4.74 -10.87
N ALA A 203 0.44 4.55 -10.11
CA ALA A 203 1.81 4.65 -10.58
C ALA A 203 2.55 3.35 -10.29
N SER A 204 3.40 2.92 -11.20
CA SER A 204 4.24 1.74 -10.99
C SER A 204 5.57 1.87 -11.70
N GLY A 205 6.61 1.26 -11.14
CA GLY A 205 7.94 1.25 -11.71
C GLY A 205 8.74 0.05 -11.24
N THR A 206 9.74 -0.34 -12.01
CA THR A 206 10.57 -1.52 -11.77
C THR A 206 11.94 -1.09 -11.29
N LYS A 207 12.50 -1.78 -10.28
CA LYS A 207 13.87 -1.57 -9.84
C LYS A 207 14.83 -2.14 -10.88
N LYS A 208 15.81 -1.33 -11.26
CA LYS A 208 16.89 -1.74 -12.17
C LYS A 208 17.57 -3.03 -11.70
N GLY A 209 17.89 -3.88 -12.65
CA GLY A 209 18.61 -5.13 -12.43
C GLY A 209 20.10 -4.94 -12.18
#